data_dedaca255021c290bf3f3b30436cfbe7
#
_entry.id   dedaca255021c290bf3f3b30436cfbe7
#
_cell.length_a   1.000
_cell.length_b   1.000
_cell.length_c   1.000
_cell.angle_alpha   90.00
_cell.angle_beta   90.00
_cell.angle_gamma   90.00
#
_symmetry.space_group_name_H-M   'P 1'
#
loop_
_entity.id
_entity.type
_entity.pdbx_description
1 polymer ?
#
loop_
_entity_poly.entity_id
_entity_poly.type
_entity_poly.pdbx_seq_one_letter_code
_entity_poly.pdbx_strand_id
1 'polypeptide(L)'
;MIPAELKKKMNPMLMQVIVASVLVHVVGAFIAGVVTIATIVIQDNAQFEVPPSVVEEEPPREVKVVIRPEQAKVPQTQRLSMRPVANIAVADVDVNLPDMDQSFTVSAGLGGVGGGRLLGGTRGSIGMGISDISVFGLKTRAERILFVIDTNRRMVTDKKGGLDSYRVIKDEISDMVGNLSAGTLFNVMLTDIRRIKLFKPRLVPSGAEVHQELIKWISTVNDDATRPGLEGVYDSFVPLLKALPESEMQAAVSWNNGHNHTAFMTQLVIEQSADAIFMITGDHRGFGKVVAPPSEAQLLAWEELRSSQAYQDQAAAFYQEELEMKQRVANELAKINKARASRGEPPRVLARKIDDVRSAAKELGLKWKNLHPGGGPGHTDIDPRRVEKHFTEVIEKLYISRGQQPPSLNVILFLAGDEKYEKSWEDELKSYVRFFEGRSRIIRGKNEIISARSASEKMN
;
A
#
# COMPACT_ATOMS: atom_id res chain seq x y z
N MET A 1 -64.99 -9.86 -25.06
CA MET A 1 -65.57 -11.16 -24.58
C MET A 1 -64.42 -11.98 -24.07
N ILE A 2 -64.28 -12.06 -22.74
CA ILE A 2 -63.29 -12.89 -22.06
C ILE A 2 -63.96 -14.22 -21.76
N PRO A 3 -63.37 -15.38 -22.07
CA PRO A 3 -64.03 -16.66 -21.86
C PRO A 3 -64.22 -16.95 -20.38
N ALA A 4 -65.40 -17.42 -20.02
CA ALA A 4 -65.91 -17.63 -18.66
C ALA A 4 -65.44 -18.93 -17.95
N GLU A 5 -64.29 -19.51 -18.38
CA GLU A 5 -63.86 -20.86 -17.92
C GLU A 5 -62.61 -20.93 -17.03
N LEU A 6 -62.21 -19.87 -16.38
CA LEU A 6 -61.06 -19.93 -15.48
C LEU A 6 -61.36 -19.48 -14.02
N LYS A 7 -62.52 -19.92 -13.49
CA LYS A 7 -62.78 -19.91 -12.03
C LYS A 7 -62.31 -21.24 -11.42
N LYS A 8 -61.05 -21.61 -11.64
CA LYS A 8 -60.43 -22.63 -10.80
C LYS A 8 -60.19 -22.05 -9.43
N LYS A 9 -60.93 -22.51 -8.42
CA LYS A 9 -60.78 -22.06 -7.00
C LYS A 9 -59.30 -22.21 -6.62
N MET A 10 -58.56 -21.14 -6.55
CA MET A 10 -57.19 -21.17 -6.03
C MET A 10 -57.19 -21.74 -4.62
N ASN A 11 -56.21 -22.62 -4.36
CA ASN A 11 -56.00 -23.19 -3.04
C ASN A 11 -55.79 -22.04 -2.02
N PRO A 12 -56.59 -21.97 -0.92
CA PRO A 12 -56.48 -20.87 0.05
C PRO A 12 -55.06 -20.74 0.65
N MET A 13 -54.33 -21.84 0.75
CA MET A 13 -52.93 -21.83 1.20
C MET A 13 -51.99 -21.14 0.19
N LEU A 14 -52.18 -21.38 -1.12
CA LEU A 14 -51.43 -20.73 -2.15
C LEU A 14 -51.68 -19.22 -2.21
N MET A 15 -52.92 -18.81 -1.98
CA MET A 15 -53.32 -17.40 -1.92
C MET A 15 -52.69 -16.69 -0.71
N GLN A 16 -52.60 -17.34 0.45
CA GLN A 16 -51.90 -16.80 1.62
C GLN A 16 -50.40 -16.61 1.38
N VAL A 17 -49.75 -17.56 0.73
CA VAL A 17 -48.31 -17.45 0.38
C VAL A 17 -48.08 -16.31 -0.60
N ILE A 18 -48.94 -16.14 -1.60
CA ILE A 18 -48.81 -15.04 -2.57
C ILE A 18 -49.02 -13.70 -1.87
N VAL A 19 -50.05 -13.57 -1.01
CA VAL A 19 -50.29 -12.32 -0.28
C VAL A 19 -49.14 -12.00 0.69
N ALA A 20 -48.62 -12.99 1.41
CA ALA A 20 -47.46 -12.80 2.27
C ALA A 20 -46.18 -12.35 1.48
N SER A 21 -45.95 -13.00 0.33
CA SER A 21 -44.84 -12.64 -0.55
C SER A 21 -44.95 -11.20 -1.07
N VAL A 22 -46.12 -10.79 -1.56
CA VAL A 22 -46.40 -9.42 -2.00
C VAL A 22 -46.15 -8.42 -0.88
N LEU A 23 -46.64 -8.73 0.32
CA LEU A 23 -46.52 -7.86 1.49
C LEU A 23 -45.04 -7.65 1.88
N VAL A 24 -44.23 -8.70 1.86
CA VAL A 24 -42.79 -8.63 2.11
C VAL A 24 -42.10 -7.76 1.07
N HIS A 25 -42.45 -7.91 -0.21
CA HIS A 25 -41.84 -7.07 -1.28
C HIS A 25 -42.24 -5.60 -1.19
N VAL A 26 -43.51 -5.31 -0.85
CA VAL A 26 -43.98 -3.93 -0.65
C VAL A 26 -43.29 -3.28 0.55
N VAL A 27 -43.14 -3.98 1.65
CA VAL A 27 -42.43 -3.48 2.83
C VAL A 27 -40.97 -3.28 2.51
N GLY A 28 -40.32 -4.22 1.81
CA GLY A 28 -38.94 -4.11 1.37
C GLY A 28 -38.70 -2.90 0.44
N ALA A 29 -39.61 -2.67 -0.54
CA ALA A 29 -39.53 -1.51 -1.44
C ALA A 29 -39.75 -0.19 -0.66
N PHE A 30 -40.62 -0.16 0.32
CA PHE A 30 -40.86 1.03 1.14
C PHE A 30 -39.62 1.35 1.99
N ILE A 31 -39.01 0.36 2.64
CA ILE A 31 -37.74 0.55 3.40
C ILE A 31 -36.65 1.02 2.50
N ALA A 32 -36.47 0.42 1.34
CA ALA A 32 -35.47 0.85 0.36
C ALA A 32 -35.68 2.30 -0.10
N GLY A 33 -36.93 2.70 -0.37
CA GLY A 33 -37.30 4.05 -0.73
C GLY A 33 -37.00 5.07 0.38
N VAL A 34 -37.32 4.76 1.62
CA VAL A 34 -37.02 5.62 2.79
C VAL A 34 -35.52 5.78 2.98
N VAL A 35 -34.76 4.69 2.86
CA VAL A 35 -33.28 4.75 2.94
C VAL A 35 -32.69 5.61 1.81
N THR A 36 -33.19 5.47 0.59
CA THR A 36 -32.71 6.27 -0.55
C THR A 36 -33.01 7.76 -0.33
N ILE A 37 -34.24 8.11 0.09
CA ILE A 37 -34.62 9.50 0.38
C ILE A 37 -33.79 10.08 1.51
N ALA A 38 -33.58 9.33 2.60
CA ALA A 38 -32.75 9.76 3.72
C ALA A 38 -31.31 10.01 3.30
N THR A 39 -30.75 9.18 2.39
CA THR A 39 -29.39 9.36 1.87
C THR A 39 -29.27 10.61 1.01
N ILE A 40 -30.27 10.91 0.15
CA ILE A 40 -30.31 12.09 -0.69
C ILE A 40 -30.44 13.37 0.15
N VAL A 41 -31.36 13.39 1.13
CA VAL A 41 -31.58 14.55 2.02
C VAL A 41 -30.37 14.86 2.88
N ILE A 42 -29.61 13.83 3.31
CA ILE A 42 -28.35 14.04 4.07
C ILE A 42 -27.25 14.61 3.17
N GLN A 43 -27.20 14.23 1.89
CA GLN A 43 -26.24 14.81 0.93
C GLN A 43 -26.54 16.28 0.60
N ASP A 44 -27.82 16.68 0.45
CA ASP A 44 -28.19 18.04 0.14
C ASP A 44 -27.94 19.04 1.29
N ASN A 45 -27.96 18.56 2.54
CA ASN A 45 -27.63 19.41 3.70
C ASN A 45 -26.14 19.59 3.96
N ALA A 46 -25.28 18.99 3.15
CA ALA A 46 -23.81 19.13 3.21
C ALA A 46 -23.28 20.18 2.20
N GLN A 47 -24.07 21.20 1.85
CA GLN A 47 -23.56 22.33 1.07
C GLN A 47 -22.56 23.12 1.93
N PHE A 48 -21.30 23.05 1.55
CA PHE A 48 -20.26 23.90 2.10
C PHE A 48 -20.54 25.35 1.66
N GLU A 49 -20.78 26.23 2.62
CA GLU A 49 -20.70 27.66 2.37
C GLU A 49 -19.29 27.98 1.85
N VAL A 50 -19.24 28.63 0.70
CA VAL A 50 -17.99 29.12 0.11
C VAL A 50 -17.30 30.03 1.13
N PRO A 51 -16.03 29.79 1.48
CA PRO A 51 -15.34 30.69 2.41
C PRO A 51 -15.33 32.11 1.84
N PRO A 52 -15.46 33.14 2.70
CA PRO A 52 -15.43 34.54 2.24
C PRO A 52 -14.14 34.78 1.47
N SER A 53 -14.27 35.56 0.37
CA SER A 53 -13.15 35.95 -0.49
C SER A 53 -12.03 36.55 0.37
N VAL A 54 -10.82 35.95 0.25
CA VAL A 54 -9.61 36.49 0.86
C VAL A 54 -9.39 37.87 0.31
N VAL A 55 -9.36 38.87 1.18
CA VAL A 55 -8.92 40.24 0.82
C VAL A 55 -7.46 40.12 0.43
N GLU A 56 -7.16 40.45 -0.81
CA GLU A 56 -5.83 40.44 -1.38
C GLU A 56 -4.97 41.46 -0.60
N GLU A 57 -4.08 41.01 0.26
CA GLU A 57 -3.08 41.87 0.92
C GLU A 57 -2.10 42.36 -0.16
N GLU A 58 -1.86 43.68 -0.18
CA GLU A 58 -0.88 44.28 -1.09
C GLU A 58 0.47 43.61 -0.99
N PRO A 59 1.16 43.33 -2.11
CA PRO A 59 2.45 42.68 -2.12
C PRO A 59 3.49 43.50 -1.34
N PRO A 60 4.34 42.86 -0.52
CA PRO A 60 5.36 43.55 0.25
C PRO A 60 6.36 44.27 -0.68
N ARG A 61 6.68 45.54 -0.36
CA ARG A 61 7.60 46.38 -1.13
C ARG A 61 8.93 45.68 -1.34
N GLU A 62 9.36 45.61 -2.60
CA GLU A 62 10.66 45.10 -3.00
C GLU A 62 11.79 45.89 -2.33
N VAL A 63 12.54 45.24 -1.45
CA VAL A 63 13.77 45.77 -0.91
C VAL A 63 14.89 45.47 -1.89
N LYS A 64 15.37 46.46 -2.65
CA LYS A 64 16.56 46.34 -3.50
C LYS A 64 17.80 46.12 -2.63
N VAL A 65 18.22 44.87 -2.52
CA VAL A 65 19.51 44.52 -1.93
C VAL A 65 20.59 44.76 -2.98
N VAL A 66 21.43 45.78 -2.76
CA VAL A 66 22.60 46.03 -3.61
C VAL A 66 23.69 45.05 -3.20
N ILE A 67 23.84 43.97 -3.95
CA ILE A 67 24.94 43.01 -3.79
C ILE A 67 26.17 43.62 -4.44
N ARG A 68 27.21 44.00 -3.67
CA ARG A 68 28.51 44.32 -4.19
C ARG A 68 29.21 43.01 -4.59
N PRO A 69 29.67 42.84 -5.84
CA PRO A 69 30.41 41.65 -6.23
C PRO A 69 31.82 41.67 -5.58
N GLU A 70 32.04 40.73 -4.66
CA GLU A 70 33.37 40.45 -4.15
C GLU A 70 34.13 39.65 -5.24
N GLN A 71 35.30 40.15 -5.66
CA GLN A 71 36.07 39.54 -6.70
C GLN A 71 36.60 38.17 -6.25
N ALA A 72 36.10 37.12 -6.87
CA ALA A 72 36.57 35.76 -6.66
C ALA A 72 38.01 35.63 -7.19
N LYS A 73 38.95 35.24 -6.30
CA LYS A 73 40.33 34.87 -6.67
C LYS A 73 40.28 33.60 -7.52
N VAL A 74 40.82 33.72 -8.74
CA VAL A 74 40.97 32.62 -9.69
C VAL A 74 41.95 31.58 -9.12
N PRO A 75 41.58 30.31 -8.96
CA PRO A 75 42.55 29.28 -8.56
C PRO A 75 43.50 28.97 -9.71
N GLN A 76 44.81 28.96 -9.43
CA GLN A 76 45.84 28.56 -10.36
C GLN A 76 45.72 27.09 -10.72
N THR A 77 45.49 26.80 -11.99
CA THR A 77 45.53 25.45 -12.54
C THR A 77 46.97 24.92 -12.54
N GLN A 78 47.28 23.95 -11.70
CA GLN A 78 48.51 23.16 -11.81
C GLN A 78 48.45 22.30 -13.08
N ARG A 79 49.36 22.54 -14.02
CA ARG A 79 49.57 21.69 -15.19
C ARG A 79 50.20 20.37 -14.75
N LEU A 80 49.45 19.28 -14.80
CA LEU A 80 49.99 17.93 -14.71
C LEU A 80 50.71 17.59 -16.00
N SER A 81 52.06 17.44 -15.94
CA SER A 81 52.86 16.95 -17.05
C SER A 81 52.68 15.44 -17.20
N MET A 82 52.13 15.01 -18.33
CA MET A 82 52.06 13.57 -18.65
C MET A 82 53.47 13.09 -19.09
N ARG A 83 54.00 12.08 -18.40
CA ARG A 83 55.14 11.28 -18.87
C ARG A 83 54.65 10.37 -20.00
N PRO A 84 55.41 10.26 -21.14
CA PRO A 84 55.06 9.29 -22.17
C PRO A 84 55.36 7.88 -21.70
N VAL A 85 54.35 7.00 -21.84
CA VAL A 85 54.49 5.56 -21.59
C VAL A 85 55.03 4.91 -22.86
N ALA A 86 56.09 4.11 -22.69
CA ALA A 86 56.77 3.39 -23.76
C ALA A 86 55.86 2.41 -24.50
N ASN A 87 56.03 2.29 -25.80
CA ASN A 87 55.31 1.38 -26.70
C ASN A 87 55.44 -0.08 -26.23
N ILE A 88 54.30 -0.72 -25.94
CA ILE A 88 54.24 -2.17 -25.79
C ILE A 88 53.85 -2.73 -27.17
N ALA A 89 54.76 -3.52 -27.76
CA ALA A 89 54.50 -4.24 -29.00
C ALA A 89 53.44 -5.33 -28.74
N VAL A 90 52.29 -5.22 -29.42
CA VAL A 90 51.27 -6.26 -29.45
C VAL A 90 51.61 -7.22 -30.59
N ALA A 91 51.77 -8.50 -30.28
CA ALA A 91 51.93 -9.56 -31.26
C ALA A 91 50.61 -9.75 -32.04
N ASP A 92 50.69 -9.78 -33.37
CA ASP A 92 49.57 -10.09 -34.26
C ASP A 92 49.05 -11.51 -33.99
N VAL A 93 47.83 -11.61 -33.53
CA VAL A 93 47.07 -12.88 -33.47
C VAL A 93 46.06 -12.84 -34.60
N ASP A 94 46.29 -13.63 -35.64
CA ASP A 94 45.38 -13.84 -36.76
C ASP A 94 44.14 -14.61 -36.27
N VAL A 95 42.98 -13.92 -36.07
CA VAL A 95 41.72 -14.53 -35.75
C VAL A 95 40.82 -14.47 -36.97
N ASN A 96 40.66 -15.60 -37.63
CA ASN A 96 39.74 -15.77 -38.76
C ASN A 96 38.30 -15.78 -38.24
N LEU A 97 37.58 -14.66 -38.37
CA LEU A 97 36.14 -14.53 -38.02
C LEU A 97 35.29 -14.78 -39.28
N PRO A 98 34.21 -15.59 -39.17
CA PRO A 98 33.26 -15.73 -40.28
C PRO A 98 32.42 -14.46 -40.45
N ASP A 99 32.22 -14.08 -41.74
CA ASP A 99 31.38 -12.96 -42.16
C ASP A 99 29.96 -13.06 -41.58
N MET A 100 29.59 -12.10 -40.71
CA MET A 100 28.21 -11.84 -40.32
C MET A 100 27.78 -10.48 -40.86
N ASP A 101 27.14 -10.49 -42.00
CA ASP A 101 26.37 -9.37 -42.55
C ASP A 101 25.12 -9.12 -41.68
N GLN A 102 25.24 -8.29 -40.65
CA GLN A 102 24.10 -7.54 -40.09
C GLN A 102 24.61 -6.29 -39.40
N SER A 103 24.28 -5.15 -40.00
CA SER A 103 24.57 -3.82 -39.46
C SER A 103 23.80 -3.52 -38.20
N PHE A 104 24.41 -3.64 -37.03
CA PHE A 104 23.89 -3.07 -35.78
C PHE A 104 24.44 -1.64 -35.66
N THR A 105 23.53 -0.67 -35.75
CA THR A 105 23.83 0.72 -35.41
C THR A 105 23.86 0.84 -33.88
N VAL A 106 25.04 0.84 -33.27
CA VAL A 106 25.24 1.14 -31.87
C VAL A 106 25.20 2.66 -31.68
N SER A 107 24.17 3.20 -31.09
CA SER A 107 24.14 4.59 -30.63
C SER A 107 25.18 4.75 -29.51
N ALA A 108 26.18 5.59 -29.72
CA ALA A 108 27.21 5.88 -28.73
C ALA A 108 26.66 6.72 -27.59
N GLY A 109 26.19 6.05 -26.52
CA GLY A 109 25.94 6.67 -25.21
C GLY A 109 27.25 6.73 -24.44
N LEU A 110 27.72 7.92 -24.11
CA LEU A 110 28.91 8.17 -23.32
C LEU A 110 28.73 7.57 -21.91
N GLY A 111 29.31 6.39 -21.66
CA GLY A 111 29.31 5.72 -20.37
C GLY A 111 30.60 5.87 -19.63
N GLY A 112 30.54 6.34 -18.40
CA GLY A 112 31.68 6.43 -17.50
C GLY A 112 32.29 5.07 -17.16
N VAL A 113 33.65 5.03 -17.21
CA VAL A 113 34.46 3.88 -16.88
C VAL A 113 34.42 3.60 -15.38
N GLY A 114 33.82 2.50 -14.98
CA GLY A 114 33.95 1.91 -13.64
C GLY A 114 34.12 0.41 -13.78
N GLY A 115 35.38 -0.07 -13.74
CA GLY A 115 35.70 -1.49 -13.83
C GLY A 115 35.11 -2.28 -12.65
N GLY A 116 34.28 -3.26 -12.93
CA GLY A 116 33.72 -4.20 -11.95
C GLY A 116 33.11 -5.42 -12.65
N ARG A 117 33.86 -6.48 -12.66
CA ARG A 117 33.50 -7.90 -12.90
C ARG A 117 32.17 -8.19 -13.61
N LEU A 118 32.26 -8.31 -14.90
CA LEU A 118 31.34 -9.06 -15.75
C LEU A 118 31.54 -10.56 -15.51
N LEU A 119 30.91 -11.15 -14.51
CA LEU A 119 30.82 -12.61 -14.38
C LEU A 119 29.73 -12.98 -13.35
N GLY A 120 28.60 -13.43 -13.85
CA GLY A 120 27.52 -13.97 -13.03
C GLY A 120 26.11 -13.75 -13.59
N GLY A 121 25.98 -13.47 -14.89
CA GLY A 121 24.66 -13.43 -15.53
C GLY A 121 24.17 -14.86 -15.78
N THR A 122 23.15 -15.30 -15.06
CA THR A 122 22.35 -16.46 -15.42
C THR A 122 21.79 -16.27 -16.84
N ARG A 123 21.99 -17.27 -17.70
CA ARG A 123 21.46 -17.31 -19.08
C ARG A 123 19.99 -16.90 -19.10
N GLY A 124 19.67 -15.72 -19.60
CA GLY A 124 18.30 -15.22 -19.77
C GLY A 124 18.08 -13.73 -19.61
N SER A 125 19.00 -12.95 -19.03
CA SER A 125 18.88 -11.50 -18.95
C SER A 125 19.73 -10.83 -20.05
N ILE A 126 19.08 -10.41 -21.10
CA ILE A 126 19.68 -9.60 -22.14
C ILE A 126 19.92 -8.20 -21.52
N GLY A 127 21.18 -7.86 -21.17
CA GLY A 127 21.64 -6.49 -20.96
C GLY A 127 20.81 -5.60 -20.04
N MET A 128 20.23 -6.17 -18.99
CA MET A 128 19.39 -5.42 -18.06
C MET A 128 20.26 -4.53 -17.17
N GLY A 129 19.89 -3.27 -17.01
CA GLY A 129 20.59 -2.34 -16.16
C GLY A 129 20.47 -2.72 -14.70
N ILE A 130 21.60 -2.75 -13.99
CA ILE A 130 21.61 -2.88 -12.53
C ILE A 130 21.56 -1.48 -11.94
N SER A 131 20.66 -1.22 -11.00
CA SER A 131 20.58 0.05 -10.27
C SER A 131 21.07 -0.08 -8.83
N ASP A 132 21.84 0.89 -8.38
CA ASP A 132 22.04 1.16 -6.96
C ASP A 132 20.87 2.00 -6.45
N ILE A 133 20.15 1.47 -5.49
CA ILE A 133 18.87 2.02 -5.02
C ILE A 133 19.03 2.44 -3.58
N SER A 134 18.50 3.62 -3.23
CA SER A 134 18.39 4.08 -1.86
C SER A 134 16.96 4.56 -1.61
N VAL A 135 16.17 3.83 -0.84
CA VAL A 135 14.80 4.19 -0.47
C VAL A 135 14.77 4.54 1.00
N PHE A 136 14.50 5.79 1.32
CA PHE A 136 14.57 6.27 2.70
C PHE A 136 15.84 5.81 3.43
N GLY A 137 16.99 5.83 2.73
CA GLY A 137 18.30 5.44 3.26
C GLY A 137 18.56 3.93 3.38
N LEU A 138 17.61 3.06 3.02
CA LEU A 138 17.88 1.64 2.81
C LEU A 138 18.49 1.44 1.43
N LYS A 139 19.75 0.99 1.39
CA LYS A 139 20.50 0.82 0.14
C LYS A 139 20.52 -0.64 -0.29
N THR A 140 20.29 -0.89 -1.57
CA THR A 140 20.44 -2.20 -2.20
C THR A 140 20.85 -2.03 -3.66
N ARG A 141 21.20 -3.14 -4.30
CA ARG A 141 21.54 -3.20 -5.72
C ARG A 141 20.72 -4.29 -6.38
N ALA A 142 19.98 -3.97 -7.45
CA ALA A 142 19.07 -4.91 -8.08
C ALA A 142 18.84 -4.60 -9.56
N GLU A 143 18.42 -5.61 -10.31
CA GLU A 143 17.94 -5.51 -11.70
C GLU A 143 16.42 -5.41 -11.78
N ARG A 144 15.72 -6.04 -10.81
CA ARG A 144 14.26 -6.16 -10.77
C ARG A 144 13.75 -5.68 -9.42
N ILE A 145 12.96 -4.62 -9.41
CA ILE A 145 12.57 -3.92 -8.19
C ILE A 145 11.06 -3.85 -8.07
N LEU A 146 10.54 -4.16 -6.90
CA LEU A 146 9.15 -3.96 -6.55
C LEU A 146 9.02 -2.98 -5.37
N PHE A 147 8.29 -1.89 -5.58
CA PHE A 147 7.87 -0.99 -4.51
C PHE A 147 6.44 -1.33 -4.10
N VAL A 148 6.23 -1.59 -2.82
CA VAL A 148 4.91 -1.89 -2.23
C VAL A 148 4.56 -0.77 -1.27
N ILE A 149 3.50 -0.03 -1.56
CA ILE A 149 3.11 1.16 -0.82
C ILE A 149 1.78 0.90 -0.13
N ASP A 150 1.78 0.96 1.19
CA ASP A 150 0.57 0.92 2.00
C ASP A 150 -0.21 2.24 1.80
N THR A 151 -1.44 2.10 1.31
CA THR A 151 -2.34 3.22 1.05
C THR A 151 -3.40 3.39 2.13
N ASN A 152 -3.31 2.58 3.18
CA ASN A 152 -4.30 2.59 4.24
C ASN A 152 -4.45 3.99 4.87
N ARG A 153 -5.69 4.32 5.26
CA ARG A 153 -6.00 5.59 5.97
C ARG A 153 -5.05 5.89 7.14
N ARG A 154 -4.54 4.85 7.80
CA ARG A 154 -3.55 4.99 8.89
C ARG A 154 -2.26 5.68 8.47
N MET A 155 -1.91 5.62 7.17
CA MET A 155 -0.72 6.28 6.64
C MET A 155 -0.85 7.80 6.57
N VAL A 156 -2.08 8.32 6.51
CA VAL A 156 -2.38 9.75 6.35
C VAL A 156 -3.04 10.39 7.58
N THR A 157 -2.94 9.76 8.74
CA THR A 157 -3.40 10.36 9.99
C THR A 157 -2.53 11.54 10.39
N ASP A 158 -3.10 12.53 11.09
CA ASP A 158 -2.38 13.72 11.56
C ASP A 158 -1.12 13.38 12.36
N LYS A 159 -1.19 12.33 13.18
CA LYS A 159 -0.05 11.86 14.00
C LYS A 159 1.14 11.37 13.18
N LYS A 160 0.90 10.92 11.96
CA LYS A 160 1.94 10.52 10.98
C LYS A 160 2.32 11.66 10.03
N GLY A 161 1.75 12.85 10.21
CA GLY A 161 2.02 14.04 9.41
C GLY A 161 1.06 14.26 8.24
N GLY A 162 -0.07 13.51 8.21
CA GLY A 162 -1.16 13.73 7.28
C GLY A 162 -0.80 13.48 5.82
N LEU A 163 -1.54 14.12 4.93
CA LEU A 163 -1.32 14.04 3.49
C LEU A 163 0.05 14.54 3.05
N ASP A 164 0.61 15.56 3.73
CA ASP A 164 1.92 16.10 3.39
C ASP A 164 3.02 15.06 3.54
N SER A 165 3.00 14.29 4.63
CA SER A 165 3.96 13.20 4.82
C SER A 165 3.79 12.09 3.79
N TYR A 166 2.56 11.80 3.39
CA TYR A 166 2.31 10.82 2.35
C TYR A 166 2.78 11.30 0.96
N ARG A 167 2.69 12.60 0.70
CA ARG A 167 3.26 13.20 -0.51
C ARG A 167 4.76 12.95 -0.59
N VAL A 168 5.50 13.10 0.52
CA VAL A 168 6.94 12.78 0.58
C VAL A 168 7.21 11.32 0.18
N ILE A 169 6.35 10.37 0.58
CA ILE A 169 6.48 8.96 0.17
C ILE A 169 6.30 8.83 -1.35
N LYS A 170 5.27 9.47 -1.92
CA LYS A 170 5.03 9.44 -3.37
C LYS A 170 6.20 10.04 -4.16
N ASP A 171 6.72 11.17 -3.70
CA ASP A 171 7.85 11.85 -4.31
C ASP A 171 9.12 11.01 -4.24
N GLU A 172 9.42 10.40 -3.07
CA GLU A 172 10.59 9.52 -2.93
C GLU A 172 10.57 8.37 -3.93
N ILE A 173 9.41 7.68 -4.09
CA ILE A 173 9.29 6.58 -5.04
C ILE A 173 9.36 7.07 -6.49
N SER A 174 8.74 8.21 -6.79
CA SER A 174 8.82 8.82 -8.13
C SER A 174 10.26 9.19 -8.49
N ASP A 175 10.97 9.85 -7.58
CA ASP A 175 12.38 10.24 -7.79
C ASP A 175 13.27 9.01 -7.93
N MET A 176 13.04 7.96 -7.11
CA MET A 176 13.79 6.72 -7.23
C MET A 176 13.60 6.06 -8.58
N VAL A 177 12.36 5.95 -9.06
CA VAL A 177 12.07 5.38 -10.39
C VAL A 177 12.67 6.23 -11.51
N GLY A 178 12.62 7.55 -11.39
CA GLY A 178 13.26 8.48 -12.36
C GLY A 178 14.78 8.35 -12.41
N ASN A 179 15.42 7.85 -11.36
CA ASN A 179 16.87 7.68 -11.26
C ASN A 179 17.33 6.24 -11.52
N LEU A 180 16.45 5.30 -11.86
CA LEU A 180 16.84 3.94 -12.20
C LEU A 180 17.67 3.92 -13.50
N SER A 181 18.69 3.07 -13.54
CA SER A 181 19.48 2.83 -14.74
C SER A 181 18.59 2.31 -15.87
N ALA A 182 18.85 2.70 -17.09
CA ALA A 182 18.15 2.20 -18.26
C ALA A 182 18.20 0.67 -18.31
N GLY A 183 17.04 0.04 -18.53
CA GLY A 183 16.91 -1.41 -18.55
C GLY A 183 16.66 -2.07 -17.20
N THR A 184 16.75 -1.36 -16.08
CA THR A 184 16.28 -1.86 -14.78
C THR A 184 14.79 -2.07 -14.85
N LEU A 185 14.31 -3.23 -14.44
CA LEU A 185 12.89 -3.55 -14.39
C LEU A 185 12.29 -3.12 -13.06
N PHE A 186 11.14 -2.50 -13.08
CA PHE A 186 10.45 -2.13 -11.86
C PHE A 186 8.94 -2.30 -11.96
N ASN A 187 8.28 -2.31 -10.81
CA ASN A 187 6.84 -2.11 -10.68
C ASN A 187 6.51 -1.44 -9.35
N VAL A 188 5.30 -0.90 -9.25
CA VAL A 188 4.75 -0.34 -8.02
C VAL A 188 3.43 -1.05 -7.71
N MET A 189 3.28 -1.49 -6.47
CA MET A 189 2.07 -2.09 -5.94
C MET A 189 1.49 -1.19 -4.86
N LEU A 190 0.25 -0.75 -5.04
CA LEU A 190 -0.53 -0.05 -4.03
C LEU A 190 -1.41 -1.07 -3.31
N THR A 191 -1.45 -1.02 -1.99
CA THR A 191 -2.18 -2.01 -1.20
C THR A 191 -2.95 -1.39 -0.03
N ASP A 192 -4.16 -1.87 0.16
CA ASP A 192 -4.85 -1.93 1.43
C ASP A 192 -5.34 -3.39 1.65
N ILE A 193 -6.04 -3.66 2.78
CA ILE A 193 -6.48 -5.04 3.07
C ILE A 193 -7.41 -5.62 1.99
N ARG A 194 -8.16 -4.78 1.26
CA ARG A 194 -9.20 -5.20 0.32
C ARG A 194 -8.91 -4.84 -1.13
N ARG A 195 -7.89 -4.02 -1.38
CA ARG A 195 -7.54 -3.53 -2.71
C ARG A 195 -6.05 -3.61 -2.92
N ILE A 196 -5.68 -4.33 -3.97
CA ILE A 196 -4.29 -4.46 -4.38
C ILE A 196 -4.22 -4.10 -5.84
N LYS A 197 -3.46 -3.08 -6.18
CA LYS A 197 -3.31 -2.56 -7.53
C LYS A 197 -1.84 -2.50 -7.92
N LEU A 198 -1.52 -3.13 -9.03
CA LEU A 198 -0.21 -2.99 -9.66
C LEU A 198 -0.25 -1.84 -10.67
N PHE A 199 0.83 -1.08 -10.76
CA PHE A 199 1.00 -0.04 -11.77
C PHE A 199 0.98 -0.64 -13.18
N LYS A 200 1.70 -1.73 -13.38
CA LYS A 200 1.68 -2.53 -14.63
C LYS A 200 1.41 -4.00 -14.29
N PRO A 201 0.90 -4.81 -15.23
CA PRO A 201 0.63 -6.25 -14.98
C PRO A 201 1.88 -7.06 -14.60
N ARG A 202 3.08 -6.58 -14.94
CA ARG A 202 4.38 -7.19 -14.67
C ARG A 202 5.45 -6.10 -14.55
N LEU A 203 6.66 -6.48 -14.14
CA LEU A 203 7.81 -5.59 -14.15
C LEU A 203 8.05 -5.03 -15.54
N VAL A 204 8.32 -3.73 -15.63
CA VAL A 204 8.56 -3.00 -16.88
C VAL A 204 9.91 -2.27 -16.83
N PRO A 205 10.57 -2.06 -17.98
CA PRO A 205 11.82 -1.29 -18.03
C PRO A 205 11.59 0.15 -17.55
N SER A 206 12.55 0.67 -16.80
CA SER A 206 12.59 2.10 -16.48
C SER A 206 12.81 2.94 -17.74
N GLY A 207 12.15 4.11 -17.77
CA GLY A 207 12.26 5.06 -18.89
C GLY A 207 11.40 6.30 -18.62
N ALA A 208 11.69 7.39 -19.32
CA ALA A 208 11.04 8.68 -19.07
C ALA A 208 9.51 8.64 -19.25
N GLU A 209 9.01 7.95 -20.26
CA GLU A 209 7.58 7.81 -20.51
C GLU A 209 6.87 7.04 -19.38
N VAL A 210 7.41 5.87 -19.02
CA VAL A 210 6.86 5.03 -17.94
C VAL A 210 6.93 5.74 -16.59
N HIS A 211 7.98 6.55 -16.37
CA HIS A 211 8.10 7.38 -15.17
C HIS A 211 7.00 8.45 -15.10
N GLN A 212 6.71 9.16 -16.21
CA GLN A 212 5.61 10.14 -16.25
C GLN A 212 4.23 9.48 -16.04
N GLU A 213 4.03 8.30 -16.60
CA GLU A 213 2.81 7.52 -16.32
C GLU A 213 2.70 7.14 -14.84
N LEU A 214 3.80 6.74 -14.19
CA LEU A 214 3.82 6.42 -12.77
C LEU A 214 3.45 7.63 -11.92
N ILE A 215 4.06 8.80 -12.18
CA ILE A 215 3.75 10.04 -11.46
C ILE A 215 2.25 10.34 -11.54
N LYS A 216 1.67 10.29 -12.74
CA LYS A 216 0.24 10.51 -12.95
C LYS A 216 -0.62 9.49 -12.20
N TRP A 217 -0.24 8.20 -12.23
CA TRP A 217 -0.99 7.13 -11.61
C TRP A 217 -0.97 7.22 -10.06
N ILE A 218 0.20 7.50 -9.46
CA ILE A 218 0.35 7.55 -8.00
C ILE A 218 -0.18 8.86 -7.40
N SER A 219 -0.27 9.94 -8.20
CA SER A 219 -0.65 11.26 -7.71
C SER A 219 -2.04 11.29 -7.09
N THR A 220 -2.98 10.49 -7.62
CA THR A 220 -4.39 10.45 -7.18
C THR A 220 -4.61 9.72 -5.87
N VAL A 221 -3.59 9.04 -5.36
CA VAL A 221 -3.69 8.23 -4.14
C VAL A 221 -3.36 9.07 -2.92
N ASN A 222 -4.26 9.10 -1.94
CA ASN A 222 -4.08 9.88 -0.71
C ASN A 222 -3.75 11.37 -0.99
N ASP A 223 -4.45 11.98 -1.93
CA ASP A 223 -4.37 13.41 -2.26
C ASP A 223 -5.48 14.23 -1.59
N ASP A 224 -6.57 13.60 -1.21
CA ASP A 224 -7.76 14.20 -0.59
C ASP A 224 -8.03 13.60 0.79
N ALA A 225 -8.08 14.45 1.83
CA ALA A 225 -8.37 14.06 3.20
C ALA A 225 -9.77 13.42 3.38
N THR A 226 -10.72 13.76 2.49
CA THR A 226 -12.08 13.22 2.54
C THR A 226 -12.18 11.81 1.94
N ARG A 227 -11.24 11.45 1.05
CA ARG A 227 -11.19 10.18 0.35
C ARG A 227 -9.83 9.49 0.46
N PRO A 228 -9.32 9.26 1.68
CA PRO A 228 -8.03 8.60 1.85
C PRO A 228 -8.10 7.11 1.51
N GLY A 229 -6.99 6.56 1.03
CA GLY A 229 -6.87 5.17 0.63
C GLY A 229 -7.24 4.92 -0.83
N LEU A 230 -7.44 3.66 -1.18
CA LEU A 230 -7.83 3.26 -2.54
C LEU A 230 -9.35 3.20 -2.74
N GLU A 231 -10.14 3.37 -1.70
CA GLU A 231 -11.59 3.14 -1.71
C GLU A 231 -12.37 4.09 -2.62
N GLY A 232 -11.91 5.33 -2.75
CA GLY A 232 -12.53 6.31 -3.63
C GLY A 232 -12.14 6.18 -5.11
N VAL A 233 -11.14 5.32 -5.41
CA VAL A 233 -10.54 5.21 -6.74
C VAL A 233 -10.77 3.82 -7.36
N TYR A 234 -10.78 2.77 -6.53
CA TYR A 234 -10.85 1.39 -7.00
C TYR A 234 -11.86 0.55 -6.22
N ASP A 235 -12.50 -0.36 -6.94
CA ASP A 235 -13.31 -1.43 -6.34
C ASP A 235 -12.44 -2.41 -5.54
N SER A 236 -13.08 -3.15 -4.64
CA SER A 236 -12.43 -4.21 -3.88
C SER A 236 -11.92 -5.28 -4.83
N PHE A 237 -10.62 -5.51 -4.83
CA PHE A 237 -9.96 -6.54 -5.63
C PHE A 237 -8.71 -7.03 -4.92
N VAL A 238 -8.66 -8.33 -4.67
CA VAL A 238 -7.50 -9.03 -4.11
C VAL A 238 -7.13 -10.14 -5.10
N PRO A 239 -5.91 -10.13 -5.66
CA PRO A 239 -5.49 -11.19 -6.59
C PRO A 239 -5.38 -12.53 -5.87
N LEU A 240 -5.57 -13.61 -6.61
CA LEU A 240 -5.30 -14.95 -6.11
C LEU A 240 -3.79 -15.21 -6.08
N LEU A 241 -3.32 -15.86 -5.01
CA LEU A 241 -1.94 -16.34 -4.94
C LEU A 241 -1.73 -17.49 -5.93
N LYS A 242 -0.54 -17.56 -6.49
CA LYS A 242 -0.11 -18.71 -7.30
C LYS A 242 0.08 -19.90 -6.35
N ALA A 243 -0.84 -20.84 -6.40
CA ALA A 243 -0.89 -21.92 -5.44
C ALA A 243 0.40 -22.74 -5.37
N LEU A 244 0.81 -23.06 -4.15
CA LEU A 244 1.60 -24.23 -3.82
C LEU A 244 0.62 -25.30 -3.32
N PRO A 245 -0.03 -26.07 -4.22
CA PRO A 245 -1.18 -26.91 -3.85
C PRO A 245 -0.84 -28.00 -2.81
N GLU A 246 0.43 -28.31 -2.67
CA GLU A 246 0.93 -29.34 -1.74
C GLU A 246 1.17 -28.81 -0.32
N SER A 247 1.13 -27.49 -0.12
CA SER A 247 1.37 -26.90 1.20
C SER A 247 0.07 -26.81 2.01
N GLU A 248 0.01 -27.47 3.16
CA GLU A 248 -1.07 -27.31 4.13
C GLU A 248 -1.28 -25.82 4.55
N MET A 249 -0.22 -25.02 4.45
CA MET A 249 -0.23 -23.61 4.78
C MET A 249 -0.89 -22.73 3.71
N GLN A 250 -1.02 -23.23 2.46
CA GLN A 250 -1.55 -22.40 1.37
C GLN A 250 -2.97 -21.90 1.66
N ALA A 251 -3.82 -22.72 2.27
CA ALA A 251 -5.17 -22.32 2.64
C ALA A 251 -5.18 -21.17 3.65
N ALA A 252 -4.29 -21.23 4.66
CA ALA A 252 -4.16 -20.17 5.65
C ALA A 252 -3.57 -18.90 5.06
N VAL A 253 -2.51 -19.01 4.27
CA VAL A 253 -1.85 -17.84 3.65
C VAL A 253 -2.78 -17.20 2.62
N SER A 254 -3.54 -17.97 1.85
CA SER A 254 -4.51 -17.46 0.87
C SER A 254 -5.74 -16.81 1.51
N TRP A 255 -6.00 -17.08 2.78
CA TRP A 255 -7.08 -16.46 3.52
C TRP A 255 -6.69 -15.06 4.00
N ASN A 256 -6.80 -14.06 3.12
CA ASN A 256 -6.46 -12.67 3.41
C ASN A 256 -7.45 -12.04 4.41
N ASN A 257 -7.15 -12.17 5.67
CA ASN A 257 -7.88 -11.56 6.79
C ASN A 257 -6.96 -10.67 7.63
N GLY A 258 -7.49 -10.06 8.70
CA GLY A 258 -6.71 -9.14 9.55
C GLY A 258 -5.49 -9.78 10.23
N HIS A 259 -5.47 -11.11 10.44
CA HIS A 259 -4.34 -11.84 11.01
C HIS A 259 -3.33 -12.27 9.93
N ASN A 260 -3.82 -12.84 8.83
CA ASN A 260 -3.00 -13.48 7.81
C ASN A 260 -2.51 -12.50 6.73
N HIS A 261 -2.96 -11.24 6.79
CA HIS A 261 -2.68 -10.26 5.74
C HIS A 261 -1.18 -10.12 5.41
N THR A 262 -0.31 -10.08 6.42
CA THR A 262 1.13 -9.97 6.19
C THR A 262 1.68 -11.19 5.46
N ALA A 263 1.28 -12.40 5.86
CA ALA A 263 1.71 -13.63 5.18
C ALA A 263 1.19 -13.67 3.73
N PHE A 264 -0.08 -13.31 3.51
CA PHE A 264 -0.67 -13.18 2.18
C PHE A 264 0.13 -12.20 1.30
N MET A 265 0.39 -10.99 1.80
CA MET A 265 1.15 -9.97 1.07
C MET A 265 2.58 -10.42 0.80
N THR A 266 3.22 -11.09 1.76
CA THR A 266 4.58 -11.62 1.59
C THR A 266 4.64 -12.59 0.42
N GLN A 267 3.72 -13.56 0.32
CA GLN A 267 3.69 -14.46 -0.82
C GLN A 267 3.39 -13.71 -2.13
N LEU A 268 2.43 -12.82 -2.12
CA LEU A 268 2.03 -12.06 -3.31
C LEU A 268 3.19 -11.25 -3.89
N VAL A 269 4.00 -10.59 -3.03
CA VAL A 269 5.14 -9.78 -3.50
C VAL A 269 6.31 -10.65 -3.98
N ILE A 270 6.54 -11.80 -3.35
CA ILE A 270 7.52 -12.79 -3.82
C ILE A 270 7.15 -13.31 -5.20
N GLU A 271 5.87 -13.54 -5.49
CA GLU A 271 5.37 -14.00 -6.78
C GLU A 271 5.57 -13.00 -7.93
N GLN A 272 5.94 -11.74 -7.64
CA GLN A 272 6.23 -10.72 -8.66
C GLN A 272 7.61 -10.90 -9.31
N SER A 273 8.43 -11.83 -8.86
CA SER A 273 9.75 -12.16 -9.43
C SER A 273 10.75 -10.99 -9.41
N ALA A 274 10.69 -10.16 -8.38
CA ALA A 274 11.66 -9.07 -8.13
C ALA A 274 12.89 -9.58 -7.36
N ASP A 275 14.05 -8.92 -7.54
CA ASP A 275 15.28 -9.21 -6.77
C ASP A 275 15.31 -8.41 -5.47
N ALA A 276 14.73 -7.21 -5.51
CA ALA A 276 14.59 -6.35 -4.34
C ALA A 276 13.14 -5.87 -4.19
N ILE A 277 12.60 -6.05 -3.01
CA ILE A 277 11.25 -5.63 -2.63
C ILE A 277 11.37 -4.60 -1.52
N PHE A 278 10.72 -3.44 -1.69
CA PHE A 278 10.62 -2.40 -0.68
C PHE A 278 9.17 -2.26 -0.25
N MET A 279 8.87 -2.64 0.98
CA MET A 279 7.54 -2.47 1.59
C MET A 279 7.53 -1.20 2.44
N ILE A 280 6.69 -0.24 2.06
CA ILE A 280 6.53 1.05 2.74
C ILE A 280 5.16 1.02 3.42
N THR A 281 5.14 0.94 4.73
CA THR A 281 3.92 0.67 5.49
C THR A 281 3.87 1.41 6.83
N GLY A 282 2.66 1.55 7.38
CA GLY A 282 2.43 2.13 8.70
C GLY A 282 2.16 1.11 9.81
N ASP A 283 2.18 -0.19 9.49
CA ASP A 283 1.96 -1.26 10.47
C ASP A 283 2.56 -2.57 9.95
N HIS A 284 3.62 -3.04 10.60
CA HIS A 284 4.27 -4.31 10.26
C HIS A 284 4.93 -4.91 11.51
N ARG A 285 4.71 -6.18 11.75
CA ARG A 285 5.21 -6.93 12.91
C ARG A 285 5.77 -8.29 12.49
N GLY A 286 6.58 -8.32 11.43
CA GLY A 286 7.03 -9.58 10.86
C GLY A 286 5.86 -10.38 10.27
N PHE A 287 5.92 -11.70 10.29
CA PHE A 287 4.78 -12.54 9.90
C PHE A 287 3.59 -12.35 10.84
N GLY A 288 3.84 -11.92 12.08
CA GLY A 288 2.83 -11.76 13.10
C GLY A 288 2.14 -13.09 13.43
N LYS A 289 0.89 -12.98 13.88
CA LYS A 289 0.04 -14.13 14.18
C LYS A 289 -0.64 -14.62 12.90
N VAL A 290 -0.30 -15.80 12.43
CA VAL A 290 -0.98 -16.49 11.33
C VAL A 290 -1.95 -17.50 11.90
N VAL A 291 -3.18 -17.55 11.38
CA VAL A 291 -4.22 -18.43 11.88
C VAL A 291 -4.78 -19.31 10.77
N ALA A 292 -5.16 -20.55 11.14
CA ALA A 292 -5.88 -21.43 10.23
C ALA A 292 -7.34 -20.96 10.08
N PRO A 293 -7.99 -21.21 8.93
CA PRO A 293 -9.42 -21.06 8.80
C PRO A 293 -10.15 -21.83 9.91
N PRO A 294 -11.32 -21.34 10.40
CA PRO A 294 -12.08 -22.03 11.42
C PRO A 294 -12.41 -23.45 11.00
N SER A 295 -12.23 -24.40 11.90
CA SER A 295 -12.69 -25.77 11.72
C SER A 295 -14.23 -25.84 11.75
N GLU A 296 -14.80 -26.92 11.23
CA GLU A 296 -16.24 -27.18 11.29
C GLU A 296 -16.78 -27.14 12.74
N ALA A 297 -16.05 -27.72 13.69
CA ALA A 297 -16.41 -27.68 15.10
C ALA A 297 -16.44 -26.24 15.66
N GLN A 298 -15.49 -25.40 15.26
CA GLN A 298 -15.46 -23.97 15.66
C GLN A 298 -16.61 -23.19 15.03
N LEU A 299 -16.99 -23.50 13.78
CA LEU A 299 -18.13 -22.89 13.11
C LEU A 299 -19.43 -23.27 13.79
N LEU A 300 -19.63 -24.55 14.11
CA LEU A 300 -20.83 -25.04 14.83
C LEU A 300 -20.96 -24.43 16.23
N ALA A 301 -19.84 -24.39 16.99
CA ALA A 301 -19.83 -23.75 18.30
C ALA A 301 -20.18 -22.26 18.25
N TRP A 302 -19.71 -21.57 17.21
CA TRP A 302 -20.03 -20.16 16.96
C TRP A 302 -21.52 -19.98 16.61
N GLU A 303 -22.07 -20.85 15.80
CA GLU A 303 -23.48 -20.80 15.41
C GLU A 303 -24.40 -21.06 16.61
N GLU A 304 -24.04 -22.02 17.47
CA GLU A 304 -24.74 -22.28 18.74
C GLU A 304 -24.71 -21.06 19.66
N LEU A 305 -23.53 -20.48 19.89
CA LEU A 305 -23.36 -19.25 20.67
C LEU A 305 -24.22 -18.10 20.12
N ARG A 306 -24.14 -17.85 18.80
CA ARG A 306 -24.87 -16.75 18.14
C ARG A 306 -26.40 -16.93 18.22
N SER A 307 -26.86 -18.17 18.23
CA SER A 307 -28.29 -18.46 18.35
C SER A 307 -28.80 -18.39 19.78
N SER A 308 -27.95 -18.31 20.80
CA SER A 308 -28.34 -18.18 22.20
C SER A 308 -29.05 -16.84 22.48
N GLN A 309 -30.08 -16.87 23.32
CA GLN A 309 -30.84 -15.67 23.69
C GLN A 309 -29.92 -14.58 24.30
N ALA A 310 -29.01 -14.99 25.18
CA ALA A 310 -28.06 -14.07 25.82
C ALA A 310 -27.18 -13.30 24.80
N TYR A 311 -26.70 -14.00 23.76
CA TYR A 311 -25.93 -13.35 22.69
C TYR A 311 -26.81 -12.37 21.89
N GLN A 312 -28.03 -12.79 21.54
CA GLN A 312 -28.97 -11.96 20.76
C GLN A 312 -29.37 -10.70 21.52
N ASP A 313 -29.65 -10.80 22.82
CA ASP A 313 -29.98 -9.64 23.65
C ASP A 313 -28.80 -8.66 23.76
N GLN A 314 -27.60 -9.18 23.98
CA GLN A 314 -26.37 -8.36 24.03
C GLN A 314 -26.09 -7.70 22.67
N ALA A 315 -26.29 -8.44 21.58
CA ALA A 315 -26.12 -7.92 20.23
C ALA A 315 -27.13 -6.81 19.92
N ALA A 316 -28.40 -7.02 20.25
CA ALA A 316 -29.45 -6.02 20.06
C ALA A 316 -29.13 -4.72 20.81
N ALA A 317 -28.75 -4.81 22.10
CA ALA A 317 -28.40 -3.67 22.91
C ALA A 317 -27.17 -2.92 22.34
N PHE A 318 -26.15 -3.66 21.86
CA PHE A 318 -24.95 -3.09 21.25
C PHE A 318 -25.27 -2.39 19.93
N TYR A 319 -26.01 -3.03 19.02
CA TYR A 319 -26.35 -2.46 17.72
C TYR A 319 -27.27 -1.24 17.82
N GLN A 320 -28.15 -1.22 18.82
CA GLN A 320 -28.95 -0.03 19.11
C GLN A 320 -28.06 1.15 19.52
N GLU A 321 -27.08 0.91 20.40
CA GLU A 321 -26.12 1.94 20.80
C GLU A 321 -25.21 2.35 19.63
N GLU A 322 -24.90 1.43 18.71
CA GLU A 322 -24.06 1.70 17.54
C GLU A 322 -24.69 2.77 16.64
N LEU A 323 -26.01 2.74 16.46
CA LEU A 323 -26.71 3.78 15.69
C LEU A 323 -26.57 5.16 16.34
N GLU A 324 -26.75 5.24 17.67
CA GLU A 324 -26.54 6.49 18.41
C GLU A 324 -25.08 6.93 18.37
N MET A 325 -24.16 6.00 18.52
CA MET A 325 -22.74 6.27 18.50
C MET A 325 -22.26 6.78 17.12
N LYS A 326 -22.81 6.25 16.02
CA LYS A 326 -22.52 6.74 14.65
C LYS A 326 -22.83 8.22 14.54
N GLN A 327 -23.96 8.67 15.06
CA GLN A 327 -24.31 10.09 15.08
C GLN A 327 -23.39 10.92 15.97
N ARG A 328 -23.03 10.41 17.14
CA ARG A 328 -22.09 11.08 18.06
C ARG A 328 -20.70 11.23 17.45
N VAL A 329 -20.21 10.20 16.76
CA VAL A 329 -18.92 10.22 16.03
C VAL A 329 -18.96 11.28 14.92
N ALA A 330 -20.02 11.33 14.12
CA ALA A 330 -20.19 12.30 13.06
C ALA A 330 -20.19 13.74 13.60
N ASN A 331 -20.96 14.00 14.66
CA ASN A 331 -21.05 15.31 15.28
C ASN A 331 -19.71 15.77 15.89
N GLU A 332 -19.00 14.88 16.58
CA GLU A 332 -17.69 15.21 17.17
C GLU A 332 -16.63 15.46 16.12
N LEU A 333 -16.62 14.66 15.04
CA LEU A 333 -15.69 14.88 13.91
C LEU A 333 -16.00 16.22 13.20
N ALA A 334 -17.27 16.54 12.97
CA ALA A 334 -17.67 17.82 12.39
C ALA A 334 -17.23 19.01 13.25
N LYS A 335 -17.39 18.93 14.57
CA LYS A 335 -16.92 19.94 15.53
C LYS A 335 -15.40 20.12 15.47
N ILE A 336 -14.64 19.00 15.44
CA ILE A 336 -13.18 19.04 15.30
C ILE A 336 -12.80 19.71 13.97
N ASN A 337 -13.42 19.33 12.87
CA ASN A 337 -13.11 19.85 11.56
C ASN A 337 -13.45 21.33 11.42
N LYS A 338 -14.56 21.78 12.02
CA LYS A 338 -14.91 23.21 12.09
C LYS A 338 -13.83 24.01 12.84
N ALA A 339 -13.36 23.49 13.99
CA ALA A 339 -12.29 24.14 14.74
C ALA A 339 -10.92 24.12 14.01
N ARG A 340 -10.65 23.10 13.21
CA ARG A 340 -9.45 23.03 12.36
C ARG A 340 -9.52 24.02 11.20
N ALA A 341 -10.67 24.10 10.53
CA ALA A 341 -10.88 25.03 9.42
C ALA A 341 -10.67 26.50 9.85
N SER A 342 -11.10 26.87 11.07
CA SER A 342 -10.84 28.23 11.60
C SER A 342 -9.37 28.54 11.85
N ARG A 343 -8.49 27.53 11.86
CA ARG A 343 -7.03 27.67 11.98
C ARG A 343 -6.30 27.43 10.65
N GLY A 344 -7.04 27.25 9.54
CA GLY A 344 -6.43 26.93 8.25
C GLY A 344 -5.86 25.51 8.15
N GLU A 345 -6.24 24.62 9.07
CA GLU A 345 -5.77 23.24 9.08
C GLU A 345 -6.67 22.35 8.21
N PRO A 346 -6.13 21.32 7.52
CA PRO A 346 -6.92 20.37 6.76
C PRO A 346 -7.83 19.54 7.66
N PRO A 347 -8.93 18.97 7.14
CA PRO A 347 -9.82 18.09 7.90
C PRO A 347 -9.07 16.92 8.54
N ARG A 348 -9.50 16.52 9.74
CA ARG A 348 -8.91 15.36 10.44
C ARG A 348 -9.25 14.06 9.73
N VAL A 349 -8.25 13.26 9.45
CA VAL A 349 -8.40 11.90 8.92
C VAL A 349 -8.35 10.91 10.09
N LEU A 350 -9.43 10.14 10.26
CA LEU A 350 -9.45 9.04 11.22
C LEU A 350 -8.67 7.83 10.68
N ALA A 351 -8.02 7.08 11.56
CA ALA A 351 -7.26 5.87 11.21
C ALA A 351 -8.13 4.75 10.61
N ARG A 352 -9.43 4.76 10.93
CA ARG A 352 -10.44 3.86 10.37
C ARG A 352 -11.58 4.67 9.75
N LYS A 353 -12.38 4.03 8.87
CA LYS A 353 -13.60 4.67 8.36
C LYS A 353 -14.54 5.03 9.47
N ILE A 354 -15.35 6.06 9.24
CA ILE A 354 -16.42 6.46 10.15
C ILE A 354 -17.45 5.34 10.34
N ASP A 355 -17.62 4.46 9.36
CA ASP A 355 -18.50 3.28 9.43
C ASP A 355 -17.95 2.18 10.34
N ASP A 356 -16.65 2.15 10.62
CA ASP A 356 -16.09 1.40 11.77
C ASP A 356 -16.29 2.23 13.04
N VAL A 357 -17.57 2.36 13.43
CA VAL A 357 -18.02 3.25 14.51
C VAL A 357 -17.28 2.98 15.81
N ARG A 358 -16.96 1.72 16.10
CA ARG A 358 -16.25 1.33 17.32
C ARG A 358 -14.83 1.91 17.36
N SER A 359 -14.10 1.77 16.29
CA SER A 359 -12.73 2.31 16.19
C SER A 359 -12.74 3.84 16.13
N ALA A 360 -13.65 4.43 15.39
CA ALA A 360 -13.80 5.88 15.30
C ALA A 360 -14.18 6.49 16.66
N ALA A 361 -15.12 5.91 17.39
CA ALA A 361 -15.50 6.34 18.74
C ALA A 361 -14.31 6.28 19.71
N LYS A 362 -13.55 5.18 19.69
CA LYS A 362 -12.34 5.02 20.50
C LYS A 362 -11.31 6.11 20.19
N GLU A 363 -11.08 6.39 18.92
CA GLU A 363 -10.10 7.41 18.47
C GLU A 363 -10.53 8.83 18.88
N LEU A 364 -11.85 9.09 18.91
CA LEU A 364 -12.43 10.36 19.37
C LEU A 364 -12.66 10.43 20.88
N GLY A 365 -12.30 9.40 21.64
CA GLY A 365 -12.48 9.36 23.10
C GLY A 365 -13.91 9.17 23.56
N LEU A 366 -14.83 8.71 22.68
CA LEU A 366 -16.22 8.43 23.00
C LEU A 366 -16.33 7.06 23.68
N LYS A 367 -17.12 6.99 24.76
CA LYS A 367 -17.30 5.77 25.56
C LYS A 367 -18.58 5.04 25.17
N TRP A 368 -18.48 3.73 25.08
CA TRP A 368 -19.59 2.79 24.91
C TRP A 368 -20.15 2.38 26.26
N LYS A 369 -21.45 2.17 26.32
CA LYS A 369 -22.17 1.63 27.50
C LYS A 369 -22.23 0.11 27.43
N ASN A 370 -22.56 -0.42 26.25
CA ASN A 370 -22.71 -1.84 26.00
C ASN A 370 -21.43 -2.47 25.46
N LEU A 371 -21.14 -3.70 25.88
CA LEU A 371 -20.03 -4.47 25.37
C LEU A 371 -20.38 -5.08 24.02
N HIS A 372 -19.40 -5.11 23.11
CA HIS A 372 -19.56 -5.83 21.85
C HIS A 372 -19.78 -7.32 22.10
N PRO A 373 -20.77 -7.97 21.44
CA PRO A 373 -21.17 -9.35 21.73
C PRO A 373 -20.15 -10.43 21.34
N GLY A 374 -19.02 -10.04 20.81
CA GLY A 374 -18.02 -10.97 20.29
C GLY A 374 -17.99 -10.97 18.77
N GLY A 375 -16.94 -11.52 18.16
CA GLY A 375 -16.60 -11.20 16.78
C GLY A 375 -16.57 -12.34 15.77
N GLY A 376 -16.88 -13.57 16.11
CA GLY A 376 -16.81 -14.65 15.11
C GLY A 376 -16.31 -15.98 15.69
N PRO A 377 -16.19 -17.02 14.85
CA PRO A 377 -15.67 -18.30 15.26
C PRO A 377 -14.21 -18.17 15.70
N GLY A 378 -13.80 -18.99 16.65
CA GLY A 378 -12.41 -19.08 17.09
C GLY A 378 -11.47 -19.47 15.95
N HIS A 379 -10.21 -19.12 16.11
CA HIS A 379 -9.17 -19.47 15.16
C HIS A 379 -8.10 -20.30 15.85
N THR A 380 -7.45 -21.18 15.10
CA THR A 380 -6.29 -21.94 15.57
C THR A 380 -5.02 -21.24 15.12
N ASP A 381 -4.15 -20.91 16.07
CA ASP A 381 -2.84 -20.32 15.79
C ASP A 381 -1.95 -21.32 15.08
N ILE A 382 -1.22 -20.84 14.09
CA ILE A 382 -0.24 -21.63 13.35
C ILE A 382 1.15 -21.37 13.94
N ASP A 383 1.91 -22.45 14.17
CA ASP A 383 3.29 -22.37 14.65
C ASP A 383 4.13 -21.53 13.67
N PRO A 384 4.85 -20.48 14.14
CA PRO A 384 5.70 -19.64 13.31
C PRO A 384 6.71 -20.42 12.46
N ARG A 385 7.23 -21.55 12.95
CA ARG A 385 8.15 -22.41 12.20
C ARG A 385 7.50 -23.02 10.95
N ARG A 386 6.21 -23.31 11.00
CA ARG A 386 5.46 -23.79 9.83
C ARG A 386 5.29 -22.68 8.80
N VAL A 387 5.09 -21.44 9.25
CA VAL A 387 5.03 -20.26 8.37
C VAL A 387 6.38 -20.06 7.67
N GLU A 388 7.49 -20.08 8.41
CA GLU A 388 8.84 -19.95 7.84
C GLU A 388 9.14 -21.08 6.84
N LYS A 389 8.80 -22.33 7.17
CA LYS A 389 8.96 -23.48 6.27
C LYS A 389 8.20 -23.26 4.97
N HIS A 390 6.95 -22.80 5.04
CA HIS A 390 6.16 -22.49 3.84
C HIS A 390 6.87 -21.47 2.94
N PHE A 391 7.38 -20.37 3.51
CA PHE A 391 8.10 -19.37 2.72
C PHE A 391 9.43 -19.86 2.18
N THR A 392 10.11 -20.75 2.87
CA THR A 392 11.29 -21.47 2.32
C THR A 392 10.91 -22.26 1.07
N GLU A 393 9.81 -22.99 1.10
CA GLU A 393 9.30 -23.77 -0.05
C GLU A 393 8.86 -22.85 -1.19
N VAL A 394 8.24 -21.68 -0.90
CA VAL A 394 7.86 -20.67 -1.89
C VAL A 394 9.11 -20.13 -2.60
N ILE A 395 10.15 -19.75 -1.85
CA ILE A 395 11.40 -19.23 -2.40
C ILE A 395 12.11 -20.32 -3.23
N GLU A 396 12.20 -21.55 -2.72
CA GLU A 396 12.79 -22.66 -3.44
C GLU A 396 12.13 -22.87 -4.80
N LYS A 397 10.79 -22.90 -4.84
CA LYS A 397 10.02 -23.16 -6.06
C LYS A 397 10.06 -21.98 -7.05
N LEU A 398 10.01 -20.75 -6.57
CA LEU A 398 9.88 -19.58 -7.45
C LEU A 398 11.21 -18.99 -7.90
N TYR A 399 12.29 -19.21 -7.14
CA TYR A 399 13.61 -18.61 -7.39
C TYR A 399 14.70 -19.65 -7.54
N ILE A 400 15.02 -20.41 -6.48
CA ILE A 400 16.19 -21.28 -6.45
C ILE A 400 16.13 -22.37 -7.51
N SER A 401 14.98 -23.05 -7.65
CA SER A 401 14.76 -24.08 -8.68
C SER A 401 14.87 -23.54 -10.12
N ARG A 402 14.80 -22.20 -10.30
CA ARG A 402 14.98 -21.51 -11.58
C ARG A 402 16.35 -20.90 -11.74
N GLY A 403 17.28 -21.17 -10.83
CA GLY A 403 18.62 -20.60 -10.82
C GLY A 403 18.66 -19.10 -10.53
N GLN A 404 17.64 -18.57 -9.87
CA GLN A 404 17.56 -17.17 -9.45
C GLN A 404 17.92 -17.03 -7.97
N GLN A 405 18.48 -15.87 -7.61
CA GLN A 405 18.73 -15.55 -6.20
C GLN A 405 17.40 -15.23 -5.48
N PRO A 406 17.27 -15.58 -4.19
CA PRO A 406 16.13 -15.16 -3.38
C PRO A 406 15.96 -13.65 -3.38
N PRO A 407 14.72 -13.14 -3.33
CA PRO A 407 14.48 -11.70 -3.27
C PRO A 407 14.87 -11.13 -1.91
N SER A 408 15.53 -9.98 -1.87
CA SER A 408 15.67 -9.21 -0.63
C SER A 408 14.37 -8.46 -0.32
N LEU A 409 13.83 -8.61 0.89
CA LEU A 409 12.61 -7.92 1.31
C LEU A 409 12.94 -6.87 2.37
N ASN A 410 12.80 -5.60 2.00
CA ASN A 410 13.13 -4.45 2.83
C ASN A 410 11.86 -3.78 3.32
N VAL A 411 11.80 -3.37 4.60
CA VAL A 411 10.62 -2.75 5.20
C VAL A 411 10.97 -1.37 5.71
N ILE A 412 10.25 -0.36 5.23
CA ILE A 412 10.24 1.01 5.76
C ILE A 412 8.94 1.19 6.54
N LEU A 413 9.07 1.30 7.87
CA LEU A 413 7.94 1.41 8.78
C LEU A 413 7.77 2.86 9.25
N PHE A 414 6.65 3.47 8.87
CA PHE A 414 6.29 4.82 9.30
C PHE A 414 5.40 4.79 10.54
N LEU A 415 5.90 5.32 11.63
CA LEU A 415 5.18 5.44 12.90
C LEU A 415 4.88 6.91 13.21
N ALA A 416 3.81 7.17 13.96
CA ALA A 416 3.63 8.49 14.57
C ALA A 416 4.74 8.76 15.58
N GLY A 417 5.05 10.04 15.84
CA GLY A 417 6.12 10.40 16.77
C GLY A 417 5.91 9.86 18.18
N ASP A 418 4.65 9.76 18.62
CA ASP A 418 4.20 9.24 19.92
C ASP A 418 3.72 7.78 19.88
N GLU A 419 3.82 7.11 18.74
CA GLU A 419 3.31 5.74 18.57
C GLU A 419 4.24 4.75 19.29
N LYS A 420 3.65 3.99 20.21
CA LYS A 420 4.35 2.90 20.87
C LYS A 420 4.53 1.73 19.90
N TYR A 421 5.76 1.35 19.69
CA TYR A 421 6.12 0.15 18.96
C TYR A 421 6.96 -0.72 19.90
N GLU A 422 6.38 -1.84 20.31
CA GLU A 422 6.97 -2.69 21.34
C GLU A 422 8.28 -3.31 20.85
N LYS A 423 9.20 -3.55 21.78
CA LYS A 423 10.49 -4.16 21.46
C LYS A 423 10.34 -5.55 20.84
N SER A 424 9.35 -6.33 21.30
CA SER A 424 9.02 -7.65 20.72
C SER A 424 8.64 -7.53 19.24
N TRP A 425 7.84 -6.53 18.86
CA TRP A 425 7.45 -6.29 17.46
C TRP A 425 8.63 -5.86 16.58
N GLU A 426 9.54 -5.08 17.16
CA GLU A 426 10.77 -4.68 16.46
C GLU A 426 11.68 -5.90 16.21
N ASP A 427 11.78 -6.80 17.18
CA ASP A 427 12.57 -8.00 17.07
C ASP A 427 11.95 -9.01 16.07
N GLU A 428 10.63 -9.13 16.07
CA GLU A 428 9.87 -9.89 15.05
C GLU A 428 10.07 -9.31 13.64
N LEU A 429 9.99 -7.99 13.49
CA LEU A 429 10.26 -7.31 12.22
C LEU A 429 11.70 -7.56 11.74
N LYS A 430 12.67 -7.46 12.63
CA LYS A 430 14.09 -7.75 12.31
C LYS A 430 14.31 -9.21 11.92
N SER A 431 13.65 -10.15 12.58
CA SER A 431 13.70 -11.56 12.22
C SER A 431 13.11 -11.80 10.84
N TYR A 432 11.95 -11.19 10.57
CA TYR A 432 11.27 -11.28 9.28
C TYR A 432 12.13 -10.78 8.11
N VAL A 433 12.68 -9.57 8.20
CA VAL A 433 13.49 -9.04 7.10
C VAL A 433 14.79 -9.80 6.93
N ARG A 434 15.37 -10.32 8.01
CA ARG A 434 16.58 -11.15 7.96
C ARG A 434 16.32 -12.49 7.26
N PHE A 435 15.14 -13.08 7.47
CA PHE A 435 14.73 -14.30 6.79
C PHE A 435 14.76 -14.13 5.26
N PHE A 436 14.43 -12.93 4.74
CA PHE A 436 14.47 -12.57 3.33
C PHE A 436 15.73 -11.78 2.93
N GLU A 437 16.82 -11.90 3.65
CA GLU A 437 18.09 -11.18 3.36
C GLU A 437 17.94 -9.67 3.22
N GLY A 438 16.86 -9.10 3.76
CA GLY A 438 16.54 -7.70 3.70
C GLY A 438 16.91 -6.91 4.95
N ARG A 439 16.45 -5.67 5.00
CA ARG A 439 16.67 -4.73 6.10
C ARG A 439 15.38 -4.00 6.45
N SER A 440 15.31 -3.44 7.66
CA SER A 440 14.22 -2.58 8.06
C SER A 440 14.72 -1.22 8.54
N ARG A 441 13.90 -0.19 8.32
CA ARG A 441 14.08 1.15 8.89
C ARG A 441 12.76 1.62 9.48
N ILE A 442 12.81 2.11 10.72
CA ILE A 442 11.67 2.73 11.38
C ILE A 442 11.87 4.25 11.31
N ILE A 443 10.86 4.97 10.85
CA ILE A 443 10.86 6.43 10.69
C ILE A 443 9.69 6.99 11.51
N ARG A 444 9.95 8.01 12.35
CA ARG A 444 8.97 8.52 13.31
C ARG A 444 8.63 9.97 13.07
N GLY A 445 7.35 10.22 12.83
CA GLY A 445 6.80 11.56 12.68
C GLY A 445 7.25 12.30 11.42
N LYS A 446 6.60 13.44 11.18
CA LYS A 446 6.75 14.22 9.94
C LYS A 446 8.19 14.67 9.66
N ASN A 447 8.91 15.13 10.69
CA ASN A 447 10.25 15.69 10.52
C ASN A 447 11.26 14.63 10.08
N GLU A 448 11.18 13.43 10.66
CA GLU A 448 12.07 12.33 10.25
C GLU A 448 11.72 11.80 8.87
N ILE A 449 10.45 11.77 8.47
CA ILE A 449 10.02 11.40 7.12
C ILE A 449 10.67 12.33 6.08
N ILE A 450 10.64 13.64 6.31
CA ILE A 450 11.22 14.62 5.41
C ILE A 450 12.75 14.48 5.34
N SER A 451 13.41 14.35 6.49
CA SER A 451 14.87 14.24 6.56
C SER A 451 15.43 12.89 6.09
N ALA A 452 14.63 11.84 6.11
CA ALA A 452 15.03 10.50 5.66
C ALA A 452 15.01 10.33 4.15
N ARG A 453 14.54 11.32 3.39
CA ARG A 453 14.42 11.28 1.94
C ARG A 453 15.79 11.11 1.26
N SER A 454 15.91 10.11 0.40
CA SER A 454 17.18 9.76 -0.24
C SER A 454 17.57 10.68 -1.40
N ALA A 455 16.60 11.32 -2.05
CA ALA A 455 16.83 12.21 -3.18
C ALA A 455 17.42 13.57 -2.77
N SER A 456 17.26 13.99 -1.50
CA SER A 456 17.78 15.27 -1.01
C SER A 456 19.32 15.31 -0.88
N GLU A 457 19.98 14.17 -0.84
CA GLU A 457 21.46 14.08 -0.75
C GLU A 457 22.20 14.41 -2.06
N LYS A 458 21.49 14.46 -3.20
CA LYS A 458 22.12 14.71 -4.52
C LYS A 458 21.97 16.14 -5.03
N MET A 459 21.29 17.03 -4.29
CA MET A 459 21.08 18.42 -4.68
C MET A 459 21.90 19.45 -3.87
N ASN A 460 22.83 19.00 -3.02
CA ASN A 460 23.76 19.88 -2.30
C ASN A 460 25.22 19.63 -2.73
#